data_3c2872dd8c1b4fabeae07c941c2c6458
#
_entry.id   3c2872dd8c1b4fabeae07c941c2c6458
#
_cell.length_a   1.000
_cell.length_b   1.000
_cell.length_c   1.000
_cell.angle_alpha   90.00
_cell.angle_beta   90.00
_cell.angle_gamma   90.00
#
_symmetry.space_group_name_H-M   'P 1'
#
loop_
_entity.id
_entity.type
_entity.pdbx_description
1 polymer ?
#
loop_
_entity_poly.entity_id
_entity_poly.type
_entity_poly.pdbx_seq_one_letter_code
_entity_poly.pdbx_strand_id
1 'polypeptide(L)'
;NGNRGANEALQVWGGYGYVHEYGIEQTVRDSRIAMIYEGTNEIQAIDLLQRKIMADGGAKLLDLLAVLEQELEAGAGEPELKEFTDALSTQIAATREAVGALLAAREADPDWSLRVADDFLRGLGFALLAWAWARSARAALPQVADAWYASKVKAARFGVQWLLPEANYRWQRVMARNAVLPEIG
;
A
#
# COMPACT_ATOMS: atom_id res chain seq x y z
N ASN A 1 3.95 6.78 -0.41
CA ASN A 1 4.41 6.82 1.00
C ASN A 1 5.78 7.50 1.16
N GLY A 2 6.76 7.32 0.23
CA GLY A 2 8.09 7.90 0.36
C GLY A 2 8.09 9.43 0.54
N ASN A 3 7.38 10.17 -0.30
CA ASN A 3 7.28 11.62 -0.19
C ASN A 3 6.60 12.07 1.12
N ARG A 4 5.54 11.35 1.57
CA ARG A 4 4.92 11.62 2.87
C ARG A 4 5.92 11.44 4.01
N GLY A 5 6.66 10.32 4.02
CA GLY A 5 7.69 10.07 5.02
C GLY A 5 8.79 11.12 5.03
N ALA A 6 9.21 11.61 3.86
CA ALA A 6 10.19 12.69 3.75
C ALA A 6 9.66 14.02 4.33
N ASN A 7 8.39 14.36 4.07
CA ASN A 7 7.74 15.54 4.65
C ASN A 7 7.61 15.45 6.18
N GLU A 8 7.22 14.29 6.71
CA GLU A 8 7.16 14.07 8.17
C GLU A 8 8.55 14.16 8.82
N ALA A 9 9.57 13.62 8.15
CA ALA A 9 10.95 13.76 8.62
C ALA A 9 11.40 15.23 8.67
N LEU A 10 11.09 16.02 7.63
CA LEU A 10 11.35 17.46 7.61
C LEU A 10 10.63 18.16 8.77
N GLN A 11 9.38 17.77 9.05
CA GLN A 11 8.60 18.34 10.16
C GLN A 11 9.27 18.09 11.52
N VAL A 12 9.86 16.90 11.74
CA VAL A 12 10.62 16.58 12.96
C VAL A 12 11.83 17.50 13.14
N TRP A 13 12.48 17.91 12.06
CA TRP A 13 13.58 18.87 12.10
C TRP A 13 13.14 20.32 12.38
N GLY A 14 11.83 20.61 12.30
CA GLY A 14 11.29 21.95 12.48
C GLY A 14 11.85 22.95 11.46
N GLY A 15 12.09 24.19 11.85
CA GLY A 15 12.62 25.22 10.95
C GLY A 15 13.97 24.88 10.33
N TYR A 16 14.81 24.11 11.02
CA TYR A 16 16.08 23.66 10.48
C TYR A 16 15.92 22.68 9.31
N GLY A 17 14.84 21.91 9.26
CA GLY A 17 14.55 21.02 8.14
C GLY A 17 14.25 21.76 6.83
N TYR A 18 13.77 23.00 6.93
CA TYR A 18 13.41 23.81 5.77
C TYR A 18 14.60 24.48 5.09
N VAL A 19 15.69 24.75 5.83
CA VAL A 19 16.86 25.46 5.31
C VAL A 19 17.85 24.49 4.65
N HIS A 20 18.53 24.97 3.61
CA HIS A 20 19.36 24.15 2.73
C HIS A 20 20.55 23.49 3.44
N GLU A 21 21.09 24.14 4.48
CA GLU A 21 22.30 23.71 5.18
C GLU A 21 22.19 22.32 5.84
N TYR A 22 20.98 21.89 6.18
CA TYR A 22 20.76 20.59 6.84
C TYR A 22 20.40 19.46 5.86
N GLY A 23 20.10 19.77 4.61
CA GLY A 23 19.93 18.81 3.50
C GLY A 23 18.64 17.97 3.52
N ILE A 24 17.81 18.00 4.57
CA ILE A 24 16.58 17.20 4.62
C ILE A 24 15.54 17.70 3.60
N GLU A 25 15.53 18.98 3.26
CA GLU A 25 14.66 19.56 2.25
C GLU A 25 14.92 18.92 0.87
N GLN A 26 16.16 18.58 0.57
CA GLN A 26 16.53 17.89 -0.67
C GLN A 26 15.87 16.51 -0.76
N THR A 27 15.78 15.77 0.35
CA THR A 27 15.10 14.48 0.41
C THR A 27 13.60 14.62 0.07
N VAL A 28 12.94 15.70 0.52
CA VAL A 28 11.55 15.99 0.15
C VAL A 28 11.42 16.25 -1.34
N ARG A 29 12.29 17.07 -1.92
CA ARG A 29 12.30 17.38 -3.36
C ARG A 29 12.56 16.15 -4.21
N ASP A 30 13.56 15.34 -3.84
CA ASP A 30 13.94 14.13 -4.58
C ASP A 30 12.85 13.07 -4.51
N SER A 31 12.17 12.93 -3.39
CA SER A 31 11.04 12.00 -3.26
C SER A 31 9.80 12.46 -4.03
N ARG A 32 9.65 13.77 -4.27
CA ARG A 32 8.50 14.34 -4.98
C ARG A 32 8.46 13.94 -6.45
N ILE A 33 9.61 13.86 -7.11
CA ILE A 33 9.67 13.54 -8.53
C ILE A 33 9.05 12.17 -8.86
N ALA A 34 9.15 11.20 -7.94
CA ALA A 34 8.58 9.88 -8.12
C ALA A 34 7.03 9.87 -8.26
N MET A 35 6.37 10.97 -7.87
CA MET A 35 4.91 11.12 -8.00
C MET A 35 4.49 11.86 -9.28
N ILE A 36 5.43 12.33 -10.09
CA ILE A 36 5.17 13.26 -11.19
C ILE A 36 5.64 12.68 -12.53
N TYR A 37 6.82 12.06 -12.56
CA TYR A 37 7.42 11.59 -13.81
C TYR A 37 6.67 10.36 -14.38
N GLU A 38 6.83 10.10 -15.68
CA GLU A 38 6.16 9.02 -16.42
C GLU A 38 4.61 9.07 -16.38
N GLY A 39 4.06 10.26 -16.27
CA GLY A 39 2.66 10.49 -15.92
C GLY A 39 2.46 10.51 -14.41
N THR A 40 1.51 11.23 -13.89
CA THR A 40 1.30 11.33 -12.44
C THR A 40 0.90 10.01 -11.81
N ASN A 41 0.81 9.95 -10.46
CA ASN A 41 0.30 8.77 -9.76
C ASN A 41 -1.05 8.31 -10.31
N GLU A 42 -1.91 9.24 -10.69
CA GLU A 42 -3.25 8.95 -11.22
C GLU A 42 -3.18 8.24 -12.57
N ILE A 43 -2.28 8.66 -13.47
CA ILE A 43 -2.06 7.98 -14.76
C ILE A 43 -1.49 6.58 -14.54
N GLN A 44 -0.54 6.43 -13.61
CA GLN A 44 0.02 5.12 -13.25
C GLN A 44 -1.03 4.22 -12.58
N ALA A 45 -1.93 4.78 -11.80
CA ALA A 45 -3.05 4.05 -11.19
C ALA A 45 -4.03 3.52 -12.25
N ILE A 46 -4.38 4.35 -13.23
CA ILE A 46 -5.22 3.96 -14.36
C ILE A 46 -4.53 2.87 -15.20
N ASP A 47 -3.24 3.03 -15.51
CA ASP A 47 -2.48 2.02 -16.24
C ASP A 47 -2.45 0.68 -15.49
N LEU A 48 -2.17 0.70 -14.19
CA LEU A 48 -2.18 -0.49 -13.35
C LEU A 48 -3.54 -1.18 -13.39
N LEU A 49 -4.61 -0.45 -13.07
CA LEU A 49 -5.92 -1.07 -12.93
C LEU A 49 -6.50 -1.49 -14.28
N GLN A 50 -6.53 -0.61 -15.28
CA GLN A 50 -7.14 -0.89 -16.57
C GLN A 50 -6.30 -1.85 -17.44
N ARG A 51 -5.02 -1.54 -17.63
CA ARG A 51 -4.19 -2.24 -18.61
C ARG A 51 -3.48 -3.46 -18.05
N LYS A 52 -3.15 -3.46 -16.74
CA LYS A 52 -2.39 -4.56 -16.14
C LYS A 52 -3.29 -5.56 -15.41
N ILE A 53 -4.42 -5.11 -14.86
CA ILE A 53 -5.31 -5.96 -14.04
C ILE A 53 -6.61 -6.28 -14.80
N MET A 54 -7.39 -5.28 -15.19
CA MET A 54 -8.69 -5.53 -15.82
C MET A 54 -8.56 -6.19 -17.20
N ALA A 55 -7.49 -5.92 -17.94
CA ALA A 55 -7.30 -6.44 -19.29
C ALA A 55 -7.10 -7.96 -19.36
N ASP A 56 -6.49 -8.57 -18.33
CA ASP A 56 -6.27 -10.01 -18.24
C ASP A 56 -7.24 -10.72 -17.26
N GLY A 57 -8.31 -10.03 -16.87
CA GLY A 57 -9.28 -10.59 -15.91
C GLY A 57 -8.71 -10.75 -14.50
N GLY A 58 -7.66 -10.01 -14.15
CA GLY A 58 -7.02 -10.06 -12.84
C GLY A 58 -6.03 -11.19 -12.64
N ALA A 59 -5.71 -11.97 -13.68
CA ALA A 59 -4.88 -13.18 -13.55
C ALA A 59 -3.53 -12.89 -12.90
N LYS A 60 -2.77 -11.92 -13.41
CA LYS A 60 -1.46 -11.55 -12.83
C LYS A 60 -1.55 -11.01 -11.40
N LEU A 61 -2.63 -10.31 -11.06
CA LEU A 61 -2.85 -9.88 -9.69
C LEU A 61 -3.11 -11.08 -8.77
N LEU A 62 -3.89 -12.05 -9.21
CA LEU A 62 -4.13 -13.27 -8.43
C LEU A 62 -2.85 -14.09 -8.23
N ASP A 63 -1.99 -14.18 -9.24
CA ASP A 63 -0.66 -14.78 -9.12
C ASP A 63 0.20 -14.05 -8.09
N LEU A 64 0.19 -12.70 -8.10
CA LEU A 64 0.87 -11.90 -7.09
C LEU A 64 0.32 -12.19 -5.69
N LEU A 65 -1.01 -12.23 -5.53
CA LEU A 65 -1.61 -12.54 -4.22
C LEU A 65 -1.24 -13.93 -3.73
N ALA A 66 -1.13 -14.92 -4.62
CA ALA A 66 -0.63 -16.25 -4.26
C ALA A 66 0.82 -16.22 -3.72
N VAL A 67 1.68 -15.36 -4.28
CA VAL A 67 3.03 -15.14 -3.73
C VAL A 67 2.97 -14.50 -2.33
N LEU A 68 2.04 -13.56 -2.10
CA LEU A 68 1.88 -12.96 -0.77
C LEU A 68 1.36 -13.98 0.25
N GLU A 69 0.47 -14.90 -0.17
CA GLU A 69 -0.08 -15.97 0.68
C GLU A 69 1.01 -16.95 1.17
N GLN A 70 2.07 -17.18 0.41
CA GLN A 70 3.20 -18.00 0.86
C GLN A 70 3.84 -17.46 2.16
N GLU A 71 3.76 -16.13 2.40
CA GLU A 71 4.25 -15.55 3.66
C GLU A 71 3.33 -15.88 4.84
N LEU A 72 2.02 -16.05 4.60
CA LEU A 72 1.08 -16.51 5.63
C LEU A 72 1.42 -17.94 6.05
N GLU A 73 1.68 -18.82 5.08
CA GLU A 73 2.08 -20.21 5.33
C GLU A 73 3.42 -20.29 6.07
N ALA A 74 4.39 -19.46 5.66
CA ALA A 74 5.71 -19.41 6.28
C ALA A 74 5.70 -18.89 7.72
N GLY A 75 4.68 -18.09 8.10
CA GLY A 75 4.48 -17.59 9.47
C GLY A 75 3.46 -18.40 10.28
N ALA A 76 2.88 -19.46 9.69
CA ALA A 76 1.84 -20.25 10.34
C ALA A 76 2.35 -20.96 11.60
N GLY A 77 1.60 -20.86 12.69
CA GLY A 77 1.93 -21.51 13.95
C GLY A 77 2.87 -20.72 14.87
N GLU A 78 3.38 -19.58 14.44
CA GLU A 78 4.23 -18.71 15.24
C GLU A 78 3.40 -17.59 15.89
N PRO A 79 3.13 -17.66 17.22
CA PRO A 79 2.26 -16.68 17.89
C PRO A 79 2.74 -15.23 17.75
N GLU A 80 4.06 -15.03 17.75
CA GLU A 80 4.70 -13.72 17.63
C GLU A 80 4.50 -13.09 16.24
N LEU A 81 4.19 -13.90 15.22
CA LEU A 81 3.92 -13.44 13.86
C LEU A 81 2.44 -13.18 13.60
N LYS A 82 1.55 -13.63 14.48
CA LYS A 82 0.10 -13.58 14.26
C LYS A 82 -0.42 -12.20 13.89
N GLU A 83 0.03 -11.15 14.57
CA GLU A 83 -0.40 -9.77 14.25
C GLU A 83 -0.07 -9.36 12.80
N PHE A 84 1.07 -9.82 12.29
CA PHE A 84 1.53 -9.50 10.93
C PHE A 84 0.82 -10.33 9.87
N THR A 85 0.64 -11.63 10.15
CA THR A 85 -0.07 -12.53 9.22
C THR A 85 -1.55 -12.23 9.14
N ASP A 86 -2.22 -11.91 10.25
CA ASP A 86 -3.63 -11.47 10.25
C ASP A 86 -3.79 -10.16 9.45
N ALA A 87 -2.89 -9.21 9.65
CA ALA A 87 -2.90 -7.95 8.91
C ALA A 87 -2.72 -8.17 7.39
N LEU A 88 -1.76 -9.01 7.00
CA LEU A 88 -1.53 -9.37 5.60
C LEU A 88 -2.73 -10.11 5.00
N SER A 89 -3.27 -11.10 5.68
CA SER A 89 -4.45 -11.88 5.25
C SER A 89 -5.65 -10.96 4.98
N THR A 90 -5.89 -9.99 5.86
CA THR A 90 -6.94 -8.99 5.69
C THR A 90 -6.76 -8.18 4.40
N GLN A 91 -5.54 -7.75 4.09
CA GLN A 91 -5.26 -6.98 2.88
C GLN A 91 -5.37 -7.82 1.60
N ILE A 92 -4.96 -9.08 1.64
CA ILE A 92 -5.13 -10.01 0.52
C ILE A 92 -6.64 -10.22 0.24
N ALA A 93 -7.43 -10.47 1.28
CA ALA A 93 -8.87 -10.66 1.14
C ALA A 93 -9.55 -9.41 0.55
N ALA A 94 -9.26 -8.22 1.08
CA ALA A 94 -9.80 -6.96 0.57
C ALA A 94 -9.40 -6.70 -0.90
N THR A 95 -8.17 -7.04 -1.29
CA THR A 95 -7.71 -6.91 -2.68
C THR A 95 -8.47 -7.86 -3.61
N ARG A 96 -8.68 -9.12 -3.21
CA ARG A 96 -9.48 -10.10 -3.96
C ARG A 96 -10.93 -9.65 -4.13
N GLU A 97 -11.54 -9.18 -3.05
CA GLU A 97 -12.92 -8.67 -3.07
C GLU A 97 -13.04 -7.49 -4.04
N ALA A 98 -12.14 -6.51 -3.93
CA ALA A 98 -12.16 -5.33 -4.77
C ALA A 98 -12.01 -5.66 -6.26
N VAL A 99 -11.03 -6.49 -6.64
CA VAL A 99 -10.84 -6.86 -8.05
C VAL A 99 -12.00 -7.70 -8.57
N GLY A 100 -12.51 -8.63 -7.77
CA GLY A 100 -13.68 -9.45 -8.12
C GLY A 100 -14.93 -8.60 -8.39
N ALA A 101 -15.19 -7.61 -7.53
CA ALA A 101 -16.31 -6.68 -7.69
C ALA A 101 -16.17 -5.80 -8.95
N LEU A 102 -14.96 -5.28 -9.22
CA LEU A 102 -14.68 -4.47 -10.41
C LEU A 102 -14.86 -5.29 -11.70
N LEU A 103 -14.38 -6.52 -11.73
CA LEU A 103 -14.53 -7.41 -12.88
C LEU A 103 -16.00 -7.78 -13.12
N ALA A 104 -16.74 -8.10 -12.07
CA ALA A 104 -18.17 -8.44 -12.16
C ALA A 104 -19.04 -7.27 -12.65
N ALA A 105 -18.65 -6.04 -12.34
CA ALA A 105 -19.38 -4.84 -12.75
C ALA A 105 -18.90 -4.23 -14.08
N ARG A 106 -17.90 -4.80 -14.73
CA ARG A 106 -17.21 -4.21 -15.88
C ARG A 106 -18.15 -3.76 -17.02
N GLU A 107 -19.18 -4.54 -17.31
CA GLU A 107 -20.15 -4.22 -18.38
C GLU A 107 -21.20 -3.21 -17.93
N ALA A 108 -21.64 -3.31 -16.67
CA ALA A 108 -22.69 -2.46 -16.11
C ALA A 108 -22.19 -1.06 -15.74
N ASP A 109 -20.94 -0.93 -15.34
CA ASP A 109 -20.31 0.34 -14.94
C ASP A 109 -18.82 0.35 -15.36
N PRO A 110 -18.53 0.53 -16.66
CA PRO A 110 -17.17 0.47 -17.19
C PRO A 110 -16.25 1.55 -16.61
N ASP A 111 -16.80 2.67 -16.16
CA ASP A 111 -16.03 3.80 -15.61
C ASP A 111 -15.73 3.65 -14.12
N TRP A 112 -16.32 2.68 -13.42
CA TRP A 112 -16.05 2.49 -11.99
C TRP A 112 -14.55 2.29 -11.72
N SER A 113 -13.87 1.46 -12.49
CA SER A 113 -12.44 1.22 -12.35
C SER A 113 -11.58 2.48 -12.57
N LEU A 114 -11.99 3.40 -13.45
CA LEU A 114 -11.33 4.69 -13.65
C LEU A 114 -11.50 5.58 -12.40
N ARG A 115 -12.72 5.66 -11.86
CA ARG A 115 -13.04 6.51 -10.71
C ARG A 115 -12.29 6.10 -9.44
N VAL A 116 -11.93 4.82 -9.30
CA VAL A 116 -11.30 4.29 -8.08
C VAL A 116 -9.84 3.90 -8.26
N ALA A 117 -9.23 4.18 -9.40
CA ALA A 117 -7.89 3.71 -9.74
C ALA A 117 -6.83 4.15 -8.71
N ASP A 118 -6.83 5.42 -8.26
CA ASP A 118 -5.87 5.91 -7.26
C ASP A 118 -6.06 5.22 -5.89
N ASP A 119 -7.32 5.07 -5.44
CA ASP A 119 -7.60 4.39 -4.18
C ASP A 119 -7.21 2.90 -4.25
N PHE A 120 -7.44 2.23 -5.41
CA PHE A 120 -7.00 0.86 -5.63
C PHE A 120 -5.47 0.72 -5.62
N LEU A 121 -4.75 1.60 -6.32
CA LEU A 121 -3.29 1.63 -6.30
C LEU A 121 -2.73 1.76 -4.87
N ARG A 122 -3.32 2.67 -4.08
CA ARG A 122 -2.90 2.88 -2.69
C ARG A 122 -3.23 1.69 -1.79
N GLY A 123 -4.42 1.10 -1.94
CA GLY A 123 -4.80 -0.12 -1.22
C GLY A 123 -3.86 -1.28 -1.51
N LEU A 124 -3.57 -1.54 -2.79
CA LEU A 124 -2.59 -2.56 -3.19
C LEU A 124 -1.18 -2.25 -2.66
N GLY A 125 -0.78 -0.96 -2.66
CA GLY A 125 0.48 -0.54 -2.06
C GLY A 125 0.57 -0.87 -0.57
N PHE A 126 -0.52 -0.73 0.19
CA PHE A 126 -0.58 -1.14 1.59
C PHE A 126 -0.57 -2.65 1.77
N ALA A 127 -1.18 -3.42 0.86
CA ALA A 127 -1.07 -4.88 0.89
C ALA A 127 0.39 -5.35 0.72
N LEU A 128 1.14 -4.72 -0.19
CA LEU A 128 2.57 -4.98 -0.38
C LEU A 128 3.41 -4.55 0.83
N LEU A 129 3.06 -3.45 1.50
CA LEU A 129 3.72 -3.03 2.74
C LEU A 129 3.43 -4.02 3.89
N ALA A 130 2.20 -4.50 4.03
CA ALA A 130 1.85 -5.52 5.03
C ALA A 130 2.67 -6.80 4.81
N TRP A 131 2.82 -7.23 3.56
CA TRP A 131 3.70 -8.36 3.21
C TRP A 131 5.16 -8.11 3.57
N ALA A 132 5.69 -6.92 3.24
CA ALA A 132 7.07 -6.56 3.56
C ALA A 132 7.31 -6.52 5.08
N TRP A 133 6.35 -6.02 5.85
CA TRP A 133 6.42 -6.01 7.32
C TRP A 133 6.34 -7.42 7.92
N ALA A 134 5.44 -8.28 7.41
CA ALA A 134 5.35 -9.68 7.84
C ALA A 134 6.68 -10.43 7.59
N ARG A 135 7.24 -10.30 6.39
CA ARG A 135 8.56 -10.87 6.06
C ARG A 135 9.68 -10.34 6.93
N SER A 136 9.69 -9.03 7.17
CA SER A 136 10.71 -8.38 8.00
C SER A 136 10.63 -8.88 9.45
N ALA A 137 9.42 -8.97 10.01
CA ALA A 137 9.21 -9.49 11.35
C ALA A 137 9.66 -10.96 11.45
N ARG A 138 9.25 -11.82 10.51
CA ARG A 138 9.64 -13.23 10.47
C ARG A 138 11.15 -13.42 10.40
N ALA A 139 11.83 -12.65 9.58
CA ALA A 139 13.30 -12.69 9.46
C ALA A 139 14.02 -12.18 10.71
N ALA A 140 13.45 -11.20 11.41
CA ALA A 140 14.09 -10.54 12.55
C ALA A 140 13.83 -11.22 13.90
N LEU A 141 12.68 -11.85 14.08
CA LEU A 141 12.28 -12.46 15.37
C LEU A 141 13.29 -13.48 15.94
N PRO A 142 13.89 -14.39 15.14
CA PRO A 142 14.88 -15.34 15.66
C PRO A 142 16.13 -14.68 16.24
N GLN A 143 16.37 -13.42 15.92
CA GLN A 143 17.55 -12.64 16.31
C GLN A 143 17.19 -11.40 17.15
N VAL A 144 16.00 -11.37 17.73
CA VAL A 144 15.44 -10.19 18.42
C VAL A 144 16.25 -9.75 19.66
N ALA A 145 17.15 -10.60 20.17
CA ALA A 145 18.10 -10.21 21.21
C ALA A 145 19.10 -9.13 20.74
N ASP A 146 19.37 -9.05 19.44
CA ASP A 146 20.14 -7.95 18.83
C ASP A 146 19.22 -6.72 18.65
N ALA A 147 19.71 -5.56 19.08
CA ALA A 147 18.96 -4.32 19.04
C ALA A 147 18.55 -3.89 17.61
N TRP A 148 19.36 -4.21 16.61
CA TRP A 148 19.05 -3.91 15.22
C TRP A 148 17.85 -4.71 14.72
N TYR A 149 17.80 -6.03 14.96
CA TYR A 149 16.67 -6.88 14.61
C TYR A 149 15.43 -6.54 15.44
N ALA A 150 15.58 -6.25 16.73
CA ALA A 150 14.48 -5.76 17.56
C ALA A 150 13.85 -4.48 16.98
N SER A 151 14.67 -3.57 16.45
CA SER A 151 14.19 -2.34 15.80
C SER A 151 13.35 -2.62 14.54
N LYS A 152 13.66 -3.69 13.78
CA LYS A 152 12.89 -4.08 12.59
C LYS A 152 11.51 -4.61 12.95
N VAL A 153 11.42 -5.41 13.99
CA VAL A 153 10.11 -5.89 14.51
C VAL A 153 9.26 -4.72 15.01
N LYS A 154 9.87 -3.76 15.74
CA LYS A 154 9.16 -2.55 16.20
C LYS A 154 8.67 -1.71 15.02
N ALA A 155 9.50 -1.51 13.98
CA ALA A 155 9.12 -0.77 12.79
C ALA A 155 7.98 -1.47 12.02
N ALA A 156 8.02 -2.80 11.88
CA ALA A 156 6.96 -3.57 11.26
C ALA A 156 5.64 -3.46 12.04
N ARG A 157 5.70 -3.56 13.38
CA ARG A 157 4.53 -3.39 14.26
C ARG A 157 3.95 -1.98 14.16
N PHE A 158 4.80 -0.95 14.16
CA PHE A 158 4.36 0.43 13.90
C PHE A 158 3.63 0.53 12.56
N GLY A 159 4.18 -0.07 11.50
CA GLY A 159 3.57 -0.10 10.18
C GLY A 159 2.17 -0.70 10.20
N VAL A 160 2.02 -1.86 10.82
CA VAL A 160 0.73 -2.56 10.92
C VAL A 160 -0.29 -1.76 11.77
N GLN A 161 0.14 -1.20 12.89
CA GLN A 161 -0.77 -0.56 13.84
C GLN A 161 -1.14 0.89 13.45
N TRP A 162 -0.22 1.64 12.86
CA TRP A 162 -0.37 3.08 12.66
C TRP A 162 -0.51 3.50 11.19
N LEU A 163 0.09 2.75 10.25
CA LEU A 163 0.04 3.11 8.83
C LEU A 163 -1.00 2.28 8.07
N LEU A 164 -1.07 0.99 8.33
CA LEU A 164 -1.96 0.08 7.60
C LEU A 164 -3.46 0.41 7.74
N PRO A 165 -3.98 0.98 8.84
CA PRO A 165 -5.39 1.37 8.93
C PRO A 165 -5.86 2.30 7.80
N GLU A 166 -4.96 3.07 7.16
CA GLU A 166 -5.31 3.87 5.97
C GLU A 166 -5.80 2.99 4.82
N ALA A 167 -5.34 1.75 4.70
CA ALA A 167 -5.79 0.82 3.68
C ALA A 167 -7.31 0.56 3.73
N ASN A 168 -7.88 0.47 4.93
CA ASN A 168 -9.32 0.25 5.10
C ASN A 168 -10.14 1.37 4.47
N TYR A 169 -9.71 2.62 4.66
CA TYR A 169 -10.34 3.77 4.01
C TYR A 169 -10.24 3.69 2.49
N ARG A 170 -9.08 3.26 1.95
CA ARG A 170 -8.90 3.10 0.51
C ARG A 170 -9.83 2.04 -0.06
N TRP A 171 -9.90 0.87 0.56
CA TRP A 171 -10.79 -0.19 0.13
C TRP A 171 -12.27 0.19 0.26
N GLN A 172 -12.67 0.89 1.31
CA GLN A 172 -14.03 1.43 1.44
C GLN A 172 -14.38 2.36 0.26
N ARG A 173 -13.46 3.23 -0.15
CA ARG A 173 -13.68 4.10 -1.30
C ARG A 173 -13.79 3.32 -2.62
N VAL A 174 -12.95 2.31 -2.81
CA VAL A 174 -13.06 1.42 -3.99
C VAL A 174 -14.45 0.77 -4.04
N MET A 175 -14.96 0.30 -2.91
CA MET A 175 -16.22 -0.44 -2.84
C MET A 175 -17.47 0.45 -2.78
N ALA A 176 -17.33 1.74 -2.49
CA ALA A 176 -18.46 2.65 -2.28
C ALA A 176 -19.30 2.92 -3.54
N ARG A 177 -18.79 2.61 -4.75
CA ARG A 177 -19.48 2.82 -6.05
C ARG A 177 -20.05 4.23 -6.22
N ASN A 178 -19.40 5.24 -5.67
CA ASN A 178 -19.84 6.62 -5.81
C ASN A 178 -19.88 7.00 -7.29
N ALA A 179 -21.07 7.07 -7.86
CA ALA A 179 -21.27 7.27 -9.28
C ALA A 179 -21.18 8.74 -9.70
N VAL A 180 -21.30 9.66 -8.76
CA VAL A 180 -21.44 11.07 -9.10
C VAL A 180 -20.13 11.81 -8.84
N LEU A 181 -19.39 12.09 -9.93
CA LEU A 181 -18.57 13.28 -9.93
C LEU A 181 -19.53 14.47 -10.04
N PRO A 182 -19.44 15.49 -9.16
CA PRO A 182 -20.25 16.69 -9.32
C PRO A 182 -20.01 17.26 -10.72
N GLU A 183 -21.08 17.57 -11.44
CA GLU A 183 -20.98 18.32 -12.70
C GLU A 183 -20.29 19.64 -12.37
N ILE A 184 -19.06 19.77 -12.84
CA ILE A 184 -18.34 21.04 -12.79
C ILE A 184 -18.85 21.84 -13.97
N GLY A 185 -19.84 22.70 -13.71
CA GLY A 185 -20.35 23.67 -14.67
C GLY A 185 -19.35 24.77 -15.01
#